data_416e0eb899b7823b102521545b6d89dc
#
_entry.id   416e0eb899b7823b102521545b6d89dc
#
_cell.length_a   1.000
_cell.length_b   1.000
_cell.length_c   1.000
_cell.angle_alpha   90.00
_cell.angle_beta   90.00
_cell.angle_gamma   90.00
#
_symmetry.space_group_name_H-M   'P 1'
#
loop_
_entity.id
_entity.type
_entity.pdbx_description
1 polymer ?
#
loop_
_entity_poly.entity_id
_entity_poly.type
_entity_poly.pdbx_seq_one_letter_code
_entity_poly.pdbx_strand_id
1 'polypeptide(L)'
;NMDTNTVITNWKKGTTEFECINPNGISTVLGTSSDGEKKIASPKAIMLASLAVCSALDVIAILKKMRVELDDFKINTTARLTDEHPRYYDEVTVEYHFFGEDLDKDKIEKSVDLSVTRYCGVMEMFRGFSKVKIEIKYN
;
A
#
# COMPACT_ATOMS: atom_id res chain seq x y z
N ASN A 1 -26.94 3.17 -1.40
CA ASN A 1 -26.12 3.97 -0.48
C ASN A 1 -24.66 3.87 -0.83
N MET A 2 -24.04 5.01 -1.02
CA MET A 2 -22.59 5.08 -1.19
C MET A 2 -21.97 5.48 0.13
N ASP A 3 -21.01 4.68 0.55
CA ASP A 3 -20.25 5.01 1.75
C ASP A 3 -19.25 6.10 1.44
N THR A 4 -19.01 6.95 2.41
CA THR A 4 -18.01 8.01 2.29
C THR A 4 -17.03 7.92 3.45
N ASN A 5 -15.81 8.32 3.17
CA ASN A 5 -14.78 8.49 4.20
C ASN A 5 -14.36 9.95 4.22
N THR A 6 -14.20 10.49 5.42
CA THR A 6 -13.66 11.84 5.59
C THR A 6 -12.42 11.76 6.46
N VAL A 7 -11.34 12.34 5.97
CA VAL A 7 -10.10 12.52 6.73
C VAL A 7 -9.95 14.01 6.99
N ILE A 8 -9.80 14.39 8.27
CA ILE A 8 -9.60 15.79 8.65
C ILE A 8 -8.10 16.03 8.75
N THR A 9 -7.61 17.02 8.00
CA THR A 9 -6.18 17.31 7.91
C THR A 9 -5.91 18.69 8.51
N ASN A 10 -5.16 18.72 9.59
CA ASN A 10 -4.85 19.93 10.35
C ASN A 10 -3.37 20.29 10.24
N TRP A 11 -3.09 21.53 9.84
CA TRP A 11 -1.73 22.05 9.81
C TRP A 11 -1.21 22.27 11.24
N LYS A 12 0.00 21.82 11.49
CA LYS A 12 0.71 22.16 12.71
C LYS A 12 1.45 23.49 12.46
N LYS A 13 0.89 24.56 12.97
CA LYS A 13 1.35 25.91 12.68
C LYS A 13 2.87 26.06 12.89
N GLY A 14 3.52 26.68 11.92
CA GLY A 14 4.96 26.91 11.96
C GLY A 14 5.81 25.74 11.45
N THR A 15 5.17 24.69 10.95
CA THR A 15 5.86 23.49 10.45
C THR A 15 5.37 23.11 9.04
N THR A 16 5.98 22.09 8.47
CA THR A 16 5.52 21.46 7.23
C THR A 16 4.85 20.11 7.52
N GLU A 17 4.31 19.97 8.75
CA GLU A 17 3.64 18.76 9.21
C GLU A 17 2.14 18.96 9.32
N PHE A 18 1.40 17.89 9.04
CA PHE A 18 -0.05 17.88 9.13
C PHE A 18 -0.50 16.65 9.89
N GLU A 19 -1.47 16.82 10.77
CA GLU A 19 -2.13 15.71 11.43
C GLU A 19 -3.35 15.30 10.62
N CYS A 20 -3.41 14.03 10.25
CA CYS A 20 -4.53 13.49 9.48
C CYS A 20 -5.34 12.58 10.38
N ILE A 21 -6.56 12.97 10.68
CA ILE A 21 -7.47 12.20 11.55
C ILE A 21 -8.35 11.34 10.66
N ASN A 22 -8.19 10.03 10.79
CA ASN A 22 -8.91 9.04 10.01
C ASN A 22 -10.35 8.86 10.51
N PRO A 23 -11.23 8.23 9.71
CA PRO A 23 -12.63 8.05 10.12
C PRO A 23 -12.82 7.34 11.46
N ASN A 24 -11.87 6.48 11.85
CA ASN A 24 -11.91 5.78 13.14
C ASN A 24 -11.28 6.58 14.29
N GLY A 25 -10.90 7.84 14.07
CA GLY A 25 -10.33 8.72 15.08
C GLY A 25 -8.83 8.60 15.27
N ILE A 26 -8.14 7.70 14.54
CA ILE A 26 -6.70 7.50 14.66
C ILE A 26 -5.97 8.51 13.80
N SER A 27 -4.95 9.14 14.38
CA SER A 27 -4.15 10.15 13.69
C SER A 27 -2.91 9.57 13.01
N THR A 28 -2.58 10.14 11.85
CA THR A 28 -1.34 9.88 11.12
C THR A 28 -0.72 11.24 10.84
N VAL A 29 0.59 11.37 10.98
CA VAL A 29 1.29 12.63 10.68
C VAL A 29 2.02 12.48 9.36
N LEU A 30 1.73 13.39 8.44
CA LEU A 30 2.38 13.44 7.12
C LEU A 30 2.94 14.84 6.88
N GLY A 31 3.89 14.93 5.96
CA GLY A 31 4.45 16.23 5.57
C GLY A 31 5.80 16.08 4.92
N THR A 32 6.64 17.10 5.15
CA THR A 32 8.03 17.06 4.70
C THR A 32 8.93 17.33 5.90
N SER A 33 10.11 16.70 5.89
CA SER A 33 11.11 16.96 6.91
C SER A 33 11.77 18.31 6.64
N SER A 34 11.70 19.22 7.59
CA SER A 34 12.16 20.60 7.38
C SER A 34 13.65 20.82 7.65
N ASP A 35 14.33 19.97 8.43
CA ASP A 35 15.69 20.21 8.85
C ASP A 35 16.53 18.97 9.14
N GLY A 36 16.24 17.88 8.53
CA GLY A 36 17.08 16.68 8.53
C GLY A 36 17.10 15.85 9.80
N GLU A 37 16.69 16.37 10.95
CA GLU A 37 16.70 15.61 12.19
C GLU A 37 15.42 14.82 12.42
N LYS A 38 14.27 15.42 12.11
CA LYS A 38 12.98 14.73 12.23
C LYS A 38 12.47 14.33 10.87
N LYS A 39 12.31 13.04 10.66
CA LYS A 39 11.81 12.51 9.41
C LYS A 39 10.32 12.26 9.50
N ILE A 40 9.60 12.78 8.52
CA ILE A 40 8.14 12.67 8.43
C ILE A 40 7.80 11.86 7.18
N ALA A 41 6.78 11.02 7.28
CA ALA A 41 6.34 10.23 6.15
C ALA A 41 5.77 11.14 5.05
N SER A 42 6.21 10.94 3.81
CA SER A 42 5.77 11.75 2.69
C SER A 42 4.42 11.27 2.16
N PRO A 43 3.58 12.19 1.64
CA PRO A 43 2.26 11.80 1.13
C PRO A 43 2.33 10.79 -0.01
N LYS A 44 3.24 10.95 -0.95
CA LYS A 44 3.35 10.03 -2.08
C LYS A 44 3.82 8.64 -1.63
N ALA A 45 4.78 8.56 -0.70
CA ALA A 45 5.25 7.26 -0.18
C ALA A 45 4.15 6.55 0.61
N ILE A 46 3.32 7.30 1.33
CA ILE A 46 2.18 6.73 2.07
C ILE A 46 1.14 6.13 1.10
N MET A 47 0.99 6.67 -0.08
CA MET A 47 0.13 6.05 -1.10
C MET A 47 0.60 4.63 -1.45
N LEU A 48 1.93 4.43 -1.53
CA LEU A 48 2.48 3.10 -1.81
C LEU A 48 2.25 2.15 -0.64
N ALA A 49 2.39 2.62 0.59
CA ALA A 49 2.08 1.82 1.77
C ALA A 49 0.60 1.44 1.79
N SER A 50 -0.28 2.35 1.43
CA SER A 50 -1.73 2.11 1.37
C SER A 50 -2.07 1.03 0.35
N LEU A 51 -1.44 1.09 -0.82
CA LEU A 51 -1.59 0.07 -1.86
C LEU A 51 -1.16 -1.31 -1.33
N ALA A 52 0.02 -1.38 -0.73
CA ALA A 52 0.55 -2.63 -0.21
C ALA A 52 -0.34 -3.24 0.88
N VAL A 53 -0.74 -2.43 1.87
CA VAL A 53 -1.55 -2.92 3.00
C VAL A 53 -2.94 -3.35 2.53
N CYS A 54 -3.57 -2.59 1.65
CA CYS A 54 -4.88 -2.93 1.12
C CYS A 54 -4.87 -4.32 0.47
N SER A 55 -3.86 -4.58 -0.37
CA SER A 55 -3.71 -5.89 -1.01
C SER A 55 -3.29 -6.98 0.00
N ALA A 56 -2.37 -6.66 0.91
CA ALA A 56 -1.88 -7.62 1.91
C ALA A 56 -3.01 -8.15 2.79
N LEU A 57 -3.93 -7.29 3.18
CA LEU A 57 -5.08 -7.69 4.00
C LEU A 57 -5.94 -8.74 3.29
N ASP A 58 -6.16 -8.59 1.99
CA ASP A 58 -6.87 -9.59 1.19
C ASP A 58 -6.10 -10.90 1.15
N VAL A 59 -4.81 -10.83 0.87
CA VAL A 59 -3.95 -12.01 0.72
C VAL A 59 -3.95 -12.83 2.00
N ILE A 60 -3.72 -12.21 3.16
CA ILE A 60 -3.69 -12.97 4.43
C ILE A 60 -5.07 -13.56 4.77
N ALA A 61 -6.16 -12.84 4.47
CA ALA A 61 -7.50 -13.34 4.72
C ALA A 61 -7.82 -14.56 3.83
N ILE A 62 -7.46 -14.48 2.56
CA ILE A 62 -7.70 -15.58 1.61
C ILE A 62 -6.84 -16.80 1.95
N LEU A 63 -5.56 -16.58 2.26
CA LEU A 63 -4.66 -17.68 2.63
C LEU A 63 -5.13 -18.38 3.91
N LYS A 64 -5.66 -17.61 4.87
CA LYS A 64 -6.23 -18.21 6.08
C LYS A 64 -7.40 -19.13 5.74
N LYS A 65 -8.29 -18.70 4.85
CA LYS A 65 -9.41 -19.52 4.40
C LYS A 65 -8.95 -20.77 3.65
N MET A 66 -7.86 -20.66 2.90
CA MET A 66 -7.26 -21.77 2.17
C MET A 66 -6.38 -22.66 3.05
N ARG A 67 -6.23 -22.33 4.35
CA ARG A 67 -5.41 -23.06 5.32
C ARG A 67 -3.95 -23.12 4.92
N VAL A 68 -3.43 -22.02 4.40
CA VAL A 68 -2.00 -21.86 4.11
C VAL A 68 -1.37 -21.05 5.22
N GLU A 69 -0.33 -21.59 5.83
CA GLU A 69 0.46 -20.89 6.84
C GLU A 69 1.75 -20.35 6.23
N LEU A 70 2.14 -19.18 6.65
CA LEU A 70 3.38 -18.52 6.24
C LEU A 70 4.24 -18.31 7.47
N ASP A 71 5.55 -18.40 7.31
CA ASP A 71 6.46 -18.01 8.38
C ASP A 71 6.59 -16.49 8.46
N ASP A 72 6.55 -15.83 7.31
CA ASP A 72 6.60 -14.37 7.21
C ASP A 72 6.05 -13.93 5.86
N PHE A 73 5.76 -12.65 5.75
CA PHE A 73 5.23 -12.04 4.55
C PHE A 73 5.59 -10.56 4.51
N LYS A 74 6.11 -10.10 3.38
CA LYS A 74 6.34 -8.67 3.20
C LYS A 74 6.04 -8.27 1.75
N ILE A 75 5.81 -6.98 1.55
CA ILE A 75 5.60 -6.42 0.23
C ILE A 75 6.57 -5.25 0.05
N ASN A 76 7.30 -5.27 -1.06
CA ASN A 76 8.07 -4.12 -1.50
C ASN A 76 7.31 -3.46 -2.64
N THR A 77 7.00 -2.19 -2.48
CA THR A 77 6.28 -1.42 -3.50
C THR A 77 7.20 -0.32 -4.02
N THR A 78 7.54 -0.41 -5.29
CA THR A 78 8.43 0.54 -5.94
C THR A 78 7.70 1.26 -7.04
N ALA A 79 7.81 2.57 -7.09
CA ALA A 79 7.12 3.37 -8.10
C ALA A 79 8.05 4.37 -8.75
N ARG A 80 7.80 4.61 -10.04
CA ARG A 80 8.54 5.61 -10.82
C ARG A 80 7.73 6.90 -10.88
N LEU A 81 8.37 8.01 -10.53
CA LEU A 81 7.79 9.34 -10.67
C LEU A 81 8.05 9.87 -12.07
N THR A 82 7.09 10.58 -12.63
CA THR A 82 7.28 11.30 -13.89
C THR A 82 8.28 12.44 -13.70
N ASP A 83 8.91 12.88 -14.79
CA ASP A 83 9.96 13.90 -14.72
C ASP A 83 9.41 15.32 -14.56
N GLU A 84 8.25 15.60 -15.14
CA GLU A 84 7.68 16.95 -15.16
C GLU A 84 6.54 17.12 -14.16
N HIS A 85 6.37 18.31 -13.64
CA HIS A 85 5.24 18.65 -12.77
C HIS A 85 3.93 18.67 -13.55
N PRO A 86 2.82 18.20 -12.96
CA PRO A 86 2.75 17.55 -11.65
C PRO A 86 3.33 16.13 -11.71
N ARG A 87 4.26 15.83 -10.82
CA ARG A 87 4.92 14.53 -10.77
C ARG A 87 4.03 13.50 -10.09
N TYR A 88 3.80 12.39 -10.75
CA TYR A 88 2.97 11.31 -10.23
C TYR A 88 3.60 9.95 -10.57
N TYR A 89 3.10 8.89 -9.95
CA TYR A 89 3.56 7.54 -10.22
C TYR A 89 2.95 7.01 -11.52
N ASP A 90 3.74 6.87 -12.57
CA ASP A 90 3.26 6.33 -13.84
C ASP A 90 3.50 4.82 -13.97
N GLU A 91 4.33 4.26 -13.11
CA GLU A 91 4.60 2.82 -13.07
C GLU A 91 4.86 2.40 -11.63
N VAL A 92 4.20 1.32 -11.20
CA VAL A 92 4.32 0.78 -9.84
C VAL A 92 4.55 -0.72 -9.94
N THR A 93 5.56 -1.22 -9.22
CA THR A 93 5.81 -2.65 -9.08
C THR A 93 5.54 -3.06 -7.64
N VAL A 94 4.66 -4.05 -7.48
CA VAL A 94 4.32 -4.60 -6.16
C VAL A 94 4.91 -6.00 -6.09
N GLU A 95 5.92 -6.20 -5.22
CA GLU A 95 6.58 -7.47 -5.01
C GLU A 95 6.09 -8.11 -3.72
N TYR A 96 5.43 -9.24 -3.84
CA TYR A 96 4.94 -10.00 -2.70
C TYR A 96 5.97 -11.07 -2.35
N HIS A 97 6.54 -11.01 -1.16
CA HIS A 97 7.55 -11.94 -0.67
C HIS A 97 6.94 -12.86 0.38
N PHE A 98 6.89 -14.14 0.07
CA PHE A 98 6.35 -15.16 0.96
C PHE A 98 7.47 -16.02 1.52
N PHE A 99 7.44 -16.26 2.82
CA PHE A 99 8.47 -17.02 3.54
C PHE A 99 7.85 -18.24 4.19
N GLY A 100 8.50 -19.38 4.04
CA GLY A 100 8.05 -20.63 4.64
C GLY A 100 8.60 -21.84 3.91
N GLU A 101 8.47 -23.01 4.56
CA GLU A 101 8.82 -24.27 3.94
C GLU A 101 7.59 -24.87 3.26
N ASP A 102 7.79 -25.55 2.14
CA ASP A 102 6.73 -26.24 1.42
C ASP A 102 5.51 -25.37 1.11
N LEU A 103 5.76 -24.14 0.69
CA LEU A 103 4.71 -23.19 0.37
C LEU A 103 3.83 -23.69 -0.79
N ASP A 104 2.52 -23.63 -0.60
CA ASP A 104 1.56 -23.96 -1.65
C ASP A 104 1.46 -22.80 -2.66
N LYS A 105 2.30 -22.87 -3.68
CA LYS A 105 2.43 -21.79 -4.67
C LYS A 105 1.13 -21.50 -5.42
N ASP A 106 0.37 -22.53 -5.74
CA ASP A 106 -0.89 -22.35 -6.47
C ASP A 106 -1.89 -21.55 -5.64
N LYS A 107 -2.01 -21.86 -4.36
CA LYS A 107 -2.90 -21.12 -3.45
C LYS A 107 -2.41 -19.69 -3.24
N ILE A 108 -1.10 -19.52 -3.09
CA ILE A 108 -0.50 -18.19 -2.92
C ILE A 108 -0.76 -17.33 -4.15
N GLU A 109 -0.49 -17.85 -5.34
CA GLU A 109 -0.74 -17.13 -6.59
C GLU A 109 -2.21 -16.77 -6.75
N LYS A 110 -3.10 -17.68 -6.39
CA LYS A 110 -4.54 -17.41 -6.44
C LYS A 110 -4.94 -16.31 -5.47
N SER A 111 -4.38 -16.29 -4.27
CA SER A 111 -4.69 -15.26 -3.28
C SER A 111 -4.26 -13.88 -3.76
N VAL A 112 -3.08 -13.77 -4.35
CA VAL A 112 -2.57 -12.52 -4.92
C VAL A 112 -3.44 -12.08 -6.11
N ASP A 113 -3.74 -13.01 -7.01
CA ASP A 113 -4.58 -12.71 -8.18
C ASP A 113 -5.95 -12.18 -7.78
N LEU A 114 -6.60 -12.81 -6.79
CA LEU A 114 -7.90 -12.36 -6.31
C LEU A 114 -7.83 -10.96 -5.69
N SER A 115 -6.79 -10.68 -4.92
CA SER A 115 -6.60 -9.34 -4.37
C SER A 115 -6.42 -8.30 -5.47
N VAL A 116 -5.53 -8.57 -6.40
CA VAL A 116 -5.13 -7.63 -7.46
C VAL A 116 -6.28 -7.36 -8.43
N THR A 117 -7.01 -8.40 -8.83
CA THR A 117 -8.01 -8.27 -9.89
C THR A 117 -9.41 -8.01 -9.37
N ARG A 118 -9.70 -8.35 -8.11
CA ARG A 118 -11.08 -8.34 -7.64
C ARG A 118 -11.35 -7.56 -6.36
N TYR A 119 -10.44 -7.60 -5.38
CA TYR A 119 -10.78 -7.10 -4.05
C TYR A 119 -10.09 -5.82 -3.62
N CYS A 120 -8.85 -5.57 -4.06
CA CYS A 120 -8.11 -4.39 -3.60
C CYS A 120 -8.57 -3.12 -4.32
N GLY A 121 -9.38 -2.30 -3.64
CA GLY A 121 -9.87 -1.04 -4.20
C GLY A 121 -8.75 -0.04 -4.49
N VAL A 122 -7.70 0.00 -3.66
CA VAL A 122 -6.56 0.89 -3.89
C VAL A 122 -5.81 0.46 -5.15
N MET A 123 -5.69 -0.85 -5.40
CA MET A 123 -5.12 -1.37 -6.64
C MET A 123 -5.89 -0.89 -7.86
N GLU A 124 -7.20 -0.90 -7.78
CA GLU A 124 -8.05 -0.40 -8.86
C GLU A 124 -7.83 1.08 -9.12
N MET A 125 -7.70 1.88 -8.05
CA MET A 125 -7.38 3.30 -8.20
C MET A 125 -6.03 3.50 -8.91
N PHE A 126 -5.01 2.75 -8.49
CA PHE A 126 -3.68 2.84 -9.09
C PHE A 126 -3.68 2.50 -10.57
N ARG A 127 -4.48 1.51 -10.98
CA ARG A 127 -4.60 1.19 -12.42
C ARG A 127 -5.13 2.37 -13.25
N GLY A 128 -5.84 3.29 -12.61
CA GLY A 128 -6.36 4.47 -13.28
C GLY A 128 -5.30 5.48 -13.70
N PHE A 129 -4.11 5.46 -13.06
CA PHE A 129 -3.05 6.42 -13.39
C PHE A 129 -1.66 5.81 -13.50
N SER A 130 -1.48 4.52 -13.18
CA SER A 130 -0.18 3.84 -13.23
C SER A 130 -0.28 2.54 -13.99
N LYS A 131 0.83 2.16 -14.61
CA LYS A 131 1.03 0.79 -15.05
C LYS A 131 1.46 -0.02 -13.82
N VAL A 132 0.63 -0.97 -13.40
CA VAL A 132 0.89 -1.78 -12.21
C VAL A 132 1.47 -3.13 -12.63
N LYS A 133 2.63 -3.46 -12.07
CA LYS A 133 3.30 -4.75 -12.26
C LYS A 133 3.26 -5.54 -10.95
N ILE A 134 2.99 -6.82 -11.05
CA ILE A 134 2.88 -7.72 -9.90
C ILE A 134 3.96 -8.77 -10.00
N GLU A 135 4.72 -8.95 -8.92
CA GLU A 135 5.74 -10.01 -8.83
C GLU A 135 5.54 -10.78 -7.54
N ILE A 136 5.75 -12.09 -7.59
CA ILE A 136 5.66 -12.97 -6.43
C ILE A 136 7.02 -13.64 -6.25
N LYS A 137 7.55 -13.56 -5.04
CA LYS A 137 8.85 -14.13 -4.67
C LYS A 137 8.67 -15.11 -3.51
N TYR A 138 9.33 -16.26 -3.60
CA TYR A 138 9.31 -17.27 -2.56
C TYR A 138 10.69 -17.36 -1.91
N ASN A 139 10.70 -17.42 -0.59
CA ASN A 139 11.95 -17.42 0.19
C ASN A 139 11.99 -18.53 1.25
#